data_5ddbb5b9872a9b533c68f939d8a2b700
#
_entry.id   5ddbb5b9872a9b533c68f939d8a2b700
#
_cell.length_a   1.000
_cell.length_b   1.000
_cell.length_c   1.000
_cell.angle_alpha   90.00
_cell.angle_beta   90.00
_cell.angle_gamma   90.00
#
_symmetry.space_group_name_H-M   'P 1'
#
loop_
_entity.id
_entity.type
_entity.pdbx_description
1 polymer ?
#
loop_
_entity_poly.entity_id
_entity_poly.type
_entity_poly.pdbx_seq_one_letter_code
_entity_poly.pdbx_strand_id
1 'polypeptide(L)'
;MHTAIGPFTLEFWKEGRTHERRSGLRGTVPGFGEVVLTAPLPLKHTPGSMVSEVRGPSIPTAVFETRGIHTDATDLPTLNGSTLRVGDAMVHLRRNRFGLTLRARALHFRYGGDHYRLRAVSRKRFVLTRRADDEDPGVALTAKQSGLGGGRKLVVRTTGRAVAADIALVALFAGVDRAPLT
;
A
#
# COMPACT_ATOMS: atom_id res chain seq x y z
N MET A 1 -10.92 -3.11 -16.98
CA MET A 1 -10.43 -2.11 -17.94
C MET A 1 -8.97 -1.80 -17.62
N HIS A 2 -8.05 -2.06 -18.54
CA HIS A 2 -6.60 -1.83 -18.37
C HIS A 2 -6.26 -0.46 -18.93
N THR A 3 -5.63 0.39 -18.13
CA THR A 3 -5.33 1.77 -18.54
C THR A 3 -3.84 2.06 -18.38
N ALA A 4 -3.23 2.57 -19.46
CA ALA A 4 -1.91 3.20 -19.34
C ALA A 4 -2.10 4.56 -18.66
N ILE A 5 -1.56 4.72 -17.48
CA ILE A 5 -1.67 5.96 -16.70
C ILE A 5 -0.33 6.65 -16.57
N GLY A 6 -0.37 7.98 -16.62
CA GLY A 6 0.79 8.81 -16.33
C GLY A 6 1.20 8.76 -14.86
N PRO A 7 2.33 9.39 -14.51
CA PRO A 7 2.72 9.56 -13.11
C PRO A 7 1.64 10.30 -12.33
N PHE A 8 1.42 9.89 -11.08
CA PHE A 8 0.50 10.59 -10.18
C PHE A 8 1.13 10.81 -8.80
N THR A 9 0.53 11.73 -8.05
CA THR A 9 1.02 12.09 -6.71
C THR A 9 -0.14 12.06 -5.73
N LEU A 10 0.09 11.42 -4.57
CA LEU A 10 -0.77 11.55 -3.40
C LEU A 10 -0.07 12.42 -2.38
N GLU A 11 -0.77 13.44 -1.86
CA GLU A 11 -0.24 14.44 -0.94
C GLU A 11 -0.81 14.23 0.46
N PHE A 12 -0.07 14.71 1.46
CA PHE A 12 -0.49 14.60 2.85
C PHE A 12 -1.77 15.38 3.11
N TRP A 13 -2.69 14.75 3.82
CA TRP A 13 -3.88 15.38 4.35
C TRP A 13 -4.06 15.07 5.83
N LYS A 14 -4.79 15.93 6.52
CA LYS A 14 -5.09 15.80 7.94
C LYS A 14 -6.41 16.49 8.23
N GLU A 15 -7.27 15.80 8.94
CA GLU A 15 -8.59 16.29 9.36
C GLU A 15 -8.89 15.89 10.81
N GLY A 16 -9.84 16.62 11.44
CA GLY A 16 -10.34 16.35 12.78
C GLY A 16 -9.55 17.04 13.90
N ARG A 17 -10.20 17.11 15.07
CA ARG A 17 -9.65 17.68 16.30
C ARG A 17 -9.12 16.56 17.19
N THR A 18 -8.07 16.83 17.92
CA THR A 18 -7.32 16.05 18.93
C THR A 18 -7.59 14.52 19.03
N HIS A 19 -8.81 14.08 19.28
CA HIS A 19 -9.15 12.66 19.51
C HIS A 19 -9.71 11.93 18.28
N GLU A 20 -10.12 12.67 17.25
CA GLU A 20 -10.65 12.13 16.00
C GLU A 20 -9.75 12.44 14.80
N ARG A 21 -8.51 12.81 15.09
CA ARG A 21 -7.57 13.22 14.06
C ARG A 21 -7.26 12.06 13.10
N ARG A 22 -7.61 12.26 11.83
CA ARG A 22 -7.25 11.37 10.72
C ARG A 22 -6.19 12.05 9.86
N SER A 23 -5.29 11.27 9.32
CA SER A 23 -4.28 11.76 8.39
C SER A 23 -3.90 10.65 7.41
N GLY A 24 -3.27 11.02 6.32
CA GLY A 24 -2.83 10.05 5.32
C GLY A 24 -2.32 10.73 4.07
N LEU A 25 -2.58 10.11 2.94
CA LEU A 25 -2.24 10.63 1.61
C LEU A 25 -3.49 10.62 0.74
N ARG A 26 -3.72 11.68 -0.04
CA ARG A 26 -4.82 11.74 -1.01
C ARG A 26 -4.39 12.42 -2.30
N GLY A 27 -5.07 12.10 -3.39
CA GLY A 27 -4.85 12.74 -4.68
C GLY A 27 -5.70 12.10 -5.77
N THR A 28 -5.72 12.75 -6.93
CA THR A 28 -6.43 12.25 -8.10
C THR A 28 -5.51 11.38 -8.95
N VAL A 29 -5.97 10.18 -9.26
CA VAL A 29 -5.29 9.25 -10.15
C VAL A 29 -6.00 9.24 -11.51
N PRO A 30 -5.30 9.55 -12.61
CA PRO A 30 -5.91 9.56 -13.94
C PRO A 30 -6.62 8.23 -14.26
N GLY A 31 -7.87 8.29 -14.66
CA GLY A 31 -8.70 7.14 -14.98
C GLY A 31 -9.34 6.42 -13.77
N PHE A 32 -8.95 6.75 -12.53
CA PHE A 32 -9.46 6.10 -11.32
C PHE A 32 -10.10 7.07 -10.32
N GLY A 33 -9.97 8.37 -10.53
CA GLY A 33 -10.54 9.39 -9.65
C GLY A 33 -9.73 9.63 -8.38
N GLU A 34 -10.40 10.13 -7.34
CA GLU A 34 -9.76 10.41 -6.06
C GLU A 34 -9.40 9.13 -5.32
N VAL A 35 -8.19 9.09 -4.79
CA VAL A 35 -7.68 8.00 -3.95
C VAL A 35 -7.26 8.56 -2.61
N VAL A 36 -7.78 7.98 -1.54
CA VAL A 36 -7.51 8.39 -0.15
C VAL A 36 -6.93 7.23 0.63
N LEU A 37 -5.69 7.37 1.06
CA LEU A 37 -5.07 6.52 2.08
C LEU A 37 -5.28 7.17 3.44
N THR A 38 -5.90 6.48 4.37
CA THR A 38 -5.96 6.86 5.78
C THR A 38 -4.85 6.15 6.53
N ALA A 39 -4.00 6.91 7.23
CA ALA A 39 -2.96 6.39 8.10
C ALA A 39 -3.58 5.70 9.32
N PRO A 40 -2.86 4.75 9.95
CA PRO A 40 -3.41 3.98 11.04
C PRO A 40 -3.82 4.89 12.19
N LEU A 41 -5.06 4.68 12.62
CA LEU A 41 -5.51 5.12 13.92
C LEU A 41 -5.30 3.94 14.87
N PRO A 42 -4.63 4.11 16.01
CA PRO A 42 -4.70 3.10 17.06
C PRO A 42 -6.19 2.92 17.38
N LEU A 43 -6.71 1.72 17.13
CA LEU A 43 -8.07 1.39 17.52
C LEU A 43 -8.11 1.44 19.05
N LYS A 44 -8.81 2.42 19.60
CA LYS A 44 -8.91 2.70 21.06
C LYS A 44 -9.35 1.50 21.90
N HIS A 45 -9.96 0.51 21.26
CA HIS A 45 -10.56 -0.66 21.92
C HIS A 45 -9.82 -1.99 21.65
N THR A 46 -8.79 -1.99 20.81
CA THR A 46 -8.00 -3.20 20.55
C THR A 46 -6.53 -2.85 20.76
N PRO A 47 -5.99 -3.05 21.98
CA PRO A 47 -4.57 -2.82 22.22
C PRO A 47 -3.72 -3.60 21.23
N GLY A 48 -2.79 -2.93 20.56
CA GLY A 48 -1.88 -3.56 19.62
C GLY A 48 -2.45 -3.84 18.21
N SER A 49 -3.55 -3.21 17.79
CA SER A 49 -4.01 -3.24 16.42
C SER A 49 -3.75 -1.91 15.70
N MET A 50 -3.20 -1.99 14.49
CA MET A 50 -2.96 -0.85 13.60
C MET A 50 -3.55 -1.14 12.22
N VAL A 51 -4.26 -0.17 11.67
CA VAL A 51 -4.99 -0.31 10.40
C VAL A 51 -4.62 0.83 9.45
N SER A 52 -4.22 0.49 8.23
CA SER A 52 -4.18 1.40 7.08
C SER A 52 -5.28 1.03 6.11
N GLU A 53 -5.96 2.02 5.57
CA GLU A 53 -7.07 1.82 4.65
C GLU A 53 -6.96 2.74 3.44
N VAL A 54 -7.26 2.20 2.26
CA VAL A 54 -7.38 2.97 1.01
C VAL A 54 -8.79 2.87 0.48
N ARG A 55 -9.33 4.01 0.06
CA ARG A 55 -10.65 4.15 -0.57
C ARG A 55 -10.58 5.04 -1.80
N GLY A 56 -11.51 4.82 -2.72
CA GLY A 56 -11.74 5.67 -3.89
C GLY A 56 -12.98 5.18 -4.65
N PRO A 57 -13.60 6.05 -5.49
CA PRO A 57 -14.84 5.72 -6.16
C PRO A 57 -14.70 4.62 -7.22
N SER A 58 -13.51 4.49 -7.81
CA SER A 58 -13.25 3.55 -8.92
C SER A 58 -12.18 2.51 -8.60
N ILE A 59 -11.87 2.32 -7.31
CA ILE A 59 -10.92 1.32 -6.84
C ILE A 59 -11.53 0.49 -5.71
N PRO A 60 -11.15 -0.78 -5.54
CA PRO A 60 -11.60 -1.56 -4.39
C PRO A 60 -11.04 -0.95 -3.10
N THR A 61 -11.85 -0.93 -2.04
CA THR A 61 -11.36 -0.62 -0.71
C THR A 61 -10.30 -1.65 -0.32
N ALA A 62 -9.13 -1.19 0.12
CA ALA A 62 -8.06 -2.07 0.56
C ALA A 62 -7.67 -1.75 1.99
N VAL A 63 -7.56 -2.77 2.84
CA VAL A 63 -7.29 -2.64 4.28
C VAL A 63 -6.12 -3.53 4.64
N PHE A 64 -5.15 -2.94 5.32
CA PHE A 64 -4.02 -3.66 5.91
C PHE A 64 -4.05 -3.48 7.42
N GLU A 65 -4.23 -4.58 8.13
CA GLU A 65 -4.31 -4.62 9.59
C GLU A 65 -3.20 -5.47 10.17
N THR A 66 -2.53 -4.98 11.20
CA THR A 66 -1.60 -5.76 12.02
C THR A 66 -2.15 -5.86 13.43
N ARG A 67 -2.13 -7.07 14.00
CA ARG A 67 -2.53 -7.36 15.38
C ARG A 67 -1.33 -7.83 16.20
N GLY A 68 -1.32 -7.50 17.47
CA GLY A 68 -0.31 -7.94 18.43
C GLY A 68 0.50 -6.80 19.03
N ILE A 69 1.51 -7.13 19.81
CA ILE A 69 2.42 -6.17 20.44
C ILE A 69 3.31 -5.60 19.33
N HIS A 70 3.17 -4.31 19.05
CA HIS A 70 4.06 -3.60 18.17
C HIS A 70 5.24 -3.09 18.96
N THR A 71 6.43 -3.47 18.56
CA THR A 71 7.63 -2.80 19.02
C THR A 71 7.72 -1.45 18.31
N ASP A 72 7.46 -0.49 18.96
CA ASP A 72 7.40 0.96 19.01
C ASP A 72 8.20 1.81 18.01
N ALA A 73 8.71 1.29 16.93
CA ALA A 73 9.55 2.08 16.04
C ALA A 73 8.78 2.84 14.94
N THR A 74 7.53 2.45 14.65
CA THR A 74 6.74 3.11 13.58
C THR A 74 5.26 3.12 13.91
N ASP A 75 4.59 4.25 13.65
CA ASP A 75 3.13 4.39 13.75
C ASP A 75 2.41 3.73 12.55
N LEU A 76 2.98 2.68 11.96
CA LEU A 76 2.46 2.01 10.78
C LEU A 76 2.28 0.50 11.02
N PRO A 77 1.25 -0.12 10.41
CA PRO A 77 1.10 -1.57 10.43
C PRO A 77 2.35 -2.27 9.89
N THR A 78 2.79 -3.32 10.56
CA THR A 78 3.95 -4.11 10.14
C THR A 78 3.53 -5.33 9.32
N LEU A 79 4.47 -5.95 8.60
CA LEU A 79 4.22 -7.17 7.82
C LEU A 79 4.14 -8.44 8.68
N ASN A 80 4.39 -8.36 9.97
CA ASN A 80 4.31 -9.50 10.89
C ASN A 80 2.93 -9.55 11.53
N GLY A 81 2.27 -10.72 11.51
CA GLY A 81 0.94 -10.88 12.08
C GLY A 81 -0.12 -10.02 11.40
N SER A 82 0.07 -9.74 10.11
CA SER A 82 -0.80 -8.86 9.34
C SER A 82 -1.83 -9.60 8.50
N THR A 83 -2.94 -8.94 8.26
CA THR A 83 -3.97 -9.33 7.30
C THR A 83 -4.11 -8.25 6.22
N LEU A 84 -4.30 -8.68 4.98
CA LEU A 84 -4.63 -7.83 3.85
C LEU A 84 -6.02 -8.22 3.34
N ARG A 85 -6.91 -7.25 3.22
CA ARG A 85 -8.21 -7.40 2.57
C ARG A 85 -8.32 -6.41 1.42
N VAL A 86 -8.83 -6.88 0.28
CA VAL A 86 -9.07 -6.05 -0.91
C VAL A 86 -10.50 -6.33 -1.38
N GLY A 87 -11.37 -5.32 -1.32
CA GLY A 87 -12.81 -5.55 -1.40
C GLY A 87 -13.25 -6.52 -0.31
N ASP A 88 -13.96 -7.57 -0.70
CA ASP A 88 -14.43 -8.63 0.21
C ASP A 88 -13.43 -9.80 0.35
N ALA A 89 -12.33 -9.79 -0.42
CA ALA A 89 -11.37 -10.88 -0.45
C ALA A 89 -10.28 -10.72 0.61
N MET A 90 -10.05 -11.78 1.41
CA MET A 90 -8.85 -11.91 2.25
C MET A 90 -7.67 -12.38 1.39
N VAL A 91 -6.56 -11.67 1.48
CA VAL A 91 -5.38 -11.92 0.66
C VAL A 91 -4.28 -12.55 1.50
N HIS A 92 -3.85 -13.75 1.12
CA HIS A 92 -2.78 -14.45 1.79
C HIS A 92 -1.41 -13.90 1.41
N LEU A 93 -0.65 -13.43 2.40
CA LEU A 93 0.68 -12.84 2.23
C LEU A 93 1.76 -13.89 2.45
N ARG A 94 2.71 -14.01 1.53
CA ARG A 94 3.86 -14.92 1.61
C ARG A 94 5.16 -14.13 1.54
N ARG A 95 6.07 -14.38 2.48
CA ARG A 95 7.38 -13.74 2.54
C ARG A 95 8.44 -14.72 3.00
N ASN A 96 9.62 -14.70 2.37
CA ASN A 96 10.78 -15.38 2.88
C ASN A 96 11.48 -14.49 3.92
N ARG A 97 11.30 -14.81 5.22
CA ARG A 97 11.87 -14.04 6.33
C ARG A 97 13.40 -14.16 6.41
N PHE A 98 13.96 -15.21 5.87
CA PHE A 98 15.40 -15.51 5.91
C PHE A 98 16.12 -15.16 4.59
N GLY A 99 15.44 -14.52 3.68
CA GLY A 99 16.04 -14.11 2.41
C GLY A 99 17.23 -13.17 2.61
N LEU A 100 18.38 -13.48 2.03
CA LEU A 100 19.60 -12.67 2.14
C LEU A 100 19.61 -11.46 1.20
N THR A 101 18.75 -11.43 0.19
CA THR A 101 18.67 -10.35 -0.78
C THR A 101 17.31 -9.65 -0.74
N LEU A 102 17.26 -8.38 -1.11
CA LEU A 102 16.00 -7.62 -1.23
C LEU A 102 14.99 -8.31 -2.16
N ARG A 103 15.47 -9.03 -3.18
CA ARG A 103 14.62 -9.80 -4.08
C ARG A 103 14.02 -11.03 -3.40
N ALA A 104 14.80 -11.70 -2.57
CA ALA A 104 14.35 -12.89 -1.83
C ALA A 104 13.38 -12.52 -0.68
N ARG A 105 13.49 -11.32 -0.12
CA ARG A 105 12.60 -10.80 0.94
C ARG A 105 11.29 -10.23 0.41
N ALA A 106 11.08 -10.15 -0.90
CA ALA A 106 9.87 -9.58 -1.49
C ALA A 106 8.61 -10.27 -0.93
N LEU A 107 7.56 -9.47 -0.74
CA LEU A 107 6.23 -9.98 -0.38
C LEU A 107 5.52 -10.46 -1.64
N HIS A 108 4.99 -11.67 -1.59
CA HIS A 108 4.23 -12.28 -2.68
C HIS A 108 2.79 -12.54 -2.23
N PHE A 109 1.84 -12.28 -3.10
CA PHE A 109 0.43 -12.59 -2.85
C PHE A 109 -0.35 -12.75 -4.17
N ARG A 110 -1.59 -13.25 -4.06
CA ARG A 110 -2.52 -13.38 -5.19
C ARG A 110 -3.81 -12.64 -4.87
N TYR A 111 -4.34 -11.93 -5.85
CA TYR A 111 -5.64 -11.27 -5.78
C TYR A 111 -6.29 -11.25 -7.16
N GLY A 112 -7.58 -11.60 -7.26
CA GLY A 112 -8.34 -11.61 -8.51
C GLY A 112 -7.77 -12.53 -9.59
N GLY A 113 -7.03 -13.60 -9.23
CA GLY A 113 -6.31 -14.45 -10.16
C GLY A 113 -4.87 -14.03 -10.42
N ASP A 114 -4.55 -12.76 -10.25
CA ASP A 114 -3.24 -12.18 -10.52
C ASP A 114 -2.19 -12.46 -9.44
N HIS A 115 -0.94 -12.57 -9.87
CA HIS A 115 0.22 -12.68 -8.99
C HIS A 115 0.89 -11.32 -8.78
N TYR A 116 0.98 -10.93 -7.52
CA TYR A 116 1.62 -9.69 -7.08
C TYR A 116 2.93 -9.93 -6.37
N ARG A 117 3.85 -9.00 -6.55
CA ARG A 117 5.11 -8.94 -5.82
C ARG A 117 5.38 -7.50 -5.37
N LEU A 118 5.54 -7.31 -4.06
CA LEU A 118 6.00 -6.06 -3.49
C LEU A 118 7.46 -6.19 -3.07
N ARG A 119 8.32 -5.31 -3.57
CA ARG A 119 9.74 -5.24 -3.25
C ARG A 119 10.09 -3.86 -2.71
N ALA A 120 10.69 -3.77 -1.54
CA ALA A 120 11.32 -2.54 -1.08
C ALA A 120 12.65 -2.35 -1.81
N VAL A 121 12.91 -1.14 -2.28
CA VAL A 121 14.22 -0.71 -2.82
C VAL A 121 14.97 0.07 -1.75
N SER A 122 14.24 0.80 -0.92
CA SER A 122 14.71 1.49 0.28
C SER A 122 13.50 1.74 1.21
N ARG A 123 13.73 2.30 2.39
CA ARG A 123 12.64 2.72 3.29
C ARG A 123 11.60 3.61 2.61
N LYS A 124 12.03 4.46 1.65
CA LYS A 124 11.18 5.44 0.96
C LYS A 124 10.79 5.04 -0.46
N ARG A 125 11.32 3.95 -1.01
CA ARG A 125 11.05 3.51 -2.38
C ARG A 125 10.70 2.04 -2.41
N PHE A 126 9.63 1.72 -3.12
CA PHE A 126 9.21 0.33 -3.35
C PHE A 126 8.63 0.16 -4.76
N VAL A 127 8.53 -1.08 -5.18
CA VAL A 127 7.94 -1.46 -6.46
C VAL A 127 6.90 -2.54 -6.20
N LEU A 128 5.68 -2.29 -6.65
CA LEU A 128 4.62 -3.27 -6.76
C LEU A 128 4.55 -3.74 -8.21
N THR A 129 4.63 -5.04 -8.42
CA THR A 129 4.54 -5.64 -9.74
C THR A 129 3.38 -6.62 -9.76
N ARG A 130 2.50 -6.53 -10.76
CA ARG A 130 1.55 -7.56 -11.15
C ARG A 130 2.13 -8.27 -12.36
N ARG A 131 2.17 -9.61 -12.30
CA ARG A 131 2.80 -10.42 -13.34
C ARG A 131 2.00 -10.35 -14.64
N ALA A 132 2.70 -10.29 -15.76
CA ALA A 132 2.12 -10.48 -17.08
C ALA A 132 1.61 -11.91 -17.26
N ASP A 133 0.56 -12.07 -18.05
CA ASP A 133 0.06 -13.32 -18.59
C ASP A 133 -0.18 -13.19 -20.11
N ASP A 134 -0.86 -14.14 -20.73
CA ASP A 134 -1.08 -14.15 -22.18
C ASP A 134 -1.99 -13.03 -22.67
N GLU A 135 -2.87 -12.50 -21.80
CA GLU A 135 -3.85 -11.47 -22.15
C GLU A 135 -3.48 -10.08 -21.60
N ASP A 136 -2.68 -10.04 -20.52
CA ASP A 136 -2.32 -8.83 -19.80
C ASP A 136 -0.79 -8.67 -19.73
N PRO A 137 -0.25 -7.56 -20.25
CA PRO A 137 1.19 -7.28 -20.18
C PRO A 137 1.68 -7.04 -18.74
N GLY A 138 0.77 -7.05 -17.75
CA GLY A 138 1.09 -6.76 -16.37
C GLY A 138 1.41 -5.29 -16.11
N VAL A 139 1.86 -5.00 -14.89
CA VAL A 139 2.22 -3.64 -14.48
C VAL A 139 3.37 -3.64 -13.48
N ALA A 140 4.18 -2.59 -13.55
CA ALA A 140 5.12 -2.23 -12.50
C ALA A 140 4.85 -0.79 -12.03
N LEU A 141 4.52 -0.63 -10.74
CA LEU A 141 4.31 0.66 -10.10
C LEU A 141 5.49 0.94 -9.19
N THR A 142 6.29 1.94 -9.57
CA THR A 142 7.40 2.43 -8.74
C THR A 142 6.93 3.60 -7.91
N ALA A 143 6.93 3.42 -6.60
CA ALA A 143 6.48 4.39 -5.62
C ALA A 143 7.65 4.96 -4.83
N LYS A 144 7.68 6.29 -4.69
CA LYS A 144 8.67 7.04 -3.90
C LYS A 144 7.96 7.96 -2.93
N GLN A 145 8.22 7.76 -1.64
CA GLN A 145 7.79 8.68 -0.58
C GLN A 145 8.85 9.76 -0.38
N SER A 146 8.42 11.00 -0.20
CA SER A 146 9.29 12.16 0.06
C SER A 146 8.62 13.12 1.03
N GLY A 147 9.39 14.08 1.53
CA GLY A 147 8.93 15.07 2.49
C GLY A 147 8.84 14.55 3.92
N LEU A 148 8.61 15.48 4.86
CA LEU A 148 8.41 15.26 6.28
C LEU A 148 7.15 16.01 6.74
N GLY A 149 6.49 15.51 7.79
CA GLY A 149 5.31 16.16 8.34
C GLY A 149 4.22 16.42 7.30
N GLY A 150 3.74 17.66 7.21
CA GLY A 150 2.72 18.09 6.24
C GLY A 150 3.18 18.15 4.77
N GLY A 151 4.48 18.07 4.52
CA GLY A 151 5.05 18.00 3.15
C GLY A 151 5.23 16.58 2.62
N ARG A 152 4.70 15.56 3.32
CA ARG A 152 4.78 14.15 2.85
C ARG A 152 4.00 13.96 1.58
N LYS A 153 4.58 13.26 0.62
CA LYS A 153 3.92 12.86 -0.62
C LYS A 153 4.41 11.51 -1.11
N LEU A 154 3.55 10.84 -1.86
CA LEU A 154 3.85 9.62 -2.60
C LEU A 154 3.79 9.95 -4.09
N VAL A 155 4.90 9.76 -4.78
CA VAL A 155 4.94 9.85 -6.25
C VAL A 155 4.99 8.44 -6.81
N VAL A 156 4.06 8.11 -7.70
CA VAL A 156 3.96 6.81 -8.35
C VAL A 156 4.20 6.97 -9.84
N ARG A 157 5.06 6.13 -10.40
CA ARG A 157 5.27 5.97 -11.83
C ARG A 157 4.83 4.59 -12.25
N THR A 158 4.07 4.52 -13.33
CA THR A 158 3.50 3.27 -13.85
C THR A 158 4.18 2.89 -15.16
N THR A 159 4.51 1.61 -15.28
CA THR A 159 4.95 0.98 -16.53
C THR A 159 4.05 -0.22 -16.78
N GLY A 160 3.46 -0.31 -17.96
CA GLY A 160 2.43 -1.32 -18.28
C GLY A 160 1.01 -0.79 -18.07
N ARG A 161 0.04 -1.69 -17.96
CA ARG A 161 -1.39 -1.37 -17.85
C ARG A 161 -1.87 -1.61 -16.43
N ALA A 162 -2.30 -0.55 -15.75
CA ALA A 162 -2.82 -0.63 -14.40
C ALA A 162 -4.32 -0.94 -14.40
N VAL A 163 -4.73 -1.71 -13.40
CA VAL A 163 -6.12 -1.94 -13.02
C VAL A 163 -6.42 -1.29 -11.66
N ALA A 164 -7.68 -1.18 -11.31
CA ALA A 164 -8.13 -0.54 -10.07
C ALA A 164 -7.46 -1.12 -8.80
N ALA A 165 -7.26 -2.44 -8.75
CA ALA A 165 -6.59 -3.11 -7.65
C ALA A 165 -5.11 -2.70 -7.50
N ASP A 166 -4.41 -2.47 -8.62
CA ASP A 166 -3.01 -2.04 -8.62
C ASP A 166 -2.86 -0.69 -7.92
N ILE A 167 -3.80 0.23 -8.21
CA ILE A 167 -3.83 1.58 -7.60
C ILE A 167 -4.14 1.51 -6.11
N ALA A 168 -5.15 0.73 -5.73
CA ALA A 168 -5.49 0.53 -4.32
C ALA A 168 -4.30 -0.05 -3.52
N LEU A 169 -3.64 -1.07 -4.06
CA LEU A 169 -2.52 -1.75 -3.42
C LEU A 169 -1.27 -0.87 -3.31
N VAL A 170 -0.87 -0.15 -4.37
CA VAL A 170 0.31 0.72 -4.31
C VAL A 170 0.11 1.86 -3.32
N ALA A 171 -1.09 2.44 -3.27
CA ALA A 171 -1.42 3.46 -2.28
C ALA A 171 -1.44 2.89 -0.85
N LEU A 172 -2.04 1.71 -0.64
CA LEU A 172 -2.11 1.05 0.67
C LEU A 172 -0.72 0.76 1.23
N PHE A 173 0.18 0.21 0.42
CA PHE A 173 1.54 -0.12 0.88
C PHE A 173 2.41 1.12 1.20
N ALA A 174 1.98 2.33 0.83
CA ALA A 174 2.59 3.55 1.34
C ALA A 174 2.29 3.77 2.83
N GLY A 175 1.18 3.25 3.34
CA GLY A 175 0.77 3.27 4.74
C GLY A 175 1.20 2.04 5.56
N VAL A 176 2.15 1.24 5.08
CA VAL A 176 2.64 0.02 5.74
C VAL A 176 4.14 0.14 6.00
N ASP A 177 4.61 -0.34 7.16
CA ASP A 177 6.04 -0.45 7.44
C ASP A 177 6.67 -1.55 6.57
N ARG A 178 7.56 -1.14 5.69
CA ARG A 178 8.27 -2.02 4.76
C ARG A 178 9.70 -2.34 5.19
N ALA A 179 10.11 -1.90 6.39
CA ALA A 179 11.45 -2.20 6.91
C ALA A 179 11.80 -3.71 6.85
N PRO A 180 10.85 -4.63 7.10
CA PRO A 180 11.12 -6.06 6.98
C PRO A 180 11.44 -6.55 5.56
N LEU A 181 11.25 -5.73 4.53
CA LEU A 181 11.58 -6.03 3.13
C LEU A 181 12.91 -5.42 2.68
N THR A 182 13.52 -4.55 3.51
CA THR A 182 14.79 -3.86 3.21
C THR A 182 16.02 -4.62 3.70
#